data_cc84e94fc2ab0a4e60e0d89ce2c63e8e
#
_entry.id   cc84e94fc2ab0a4e60e0d89ce2c63e8e
#
_cell.length_a   1.000
_cell.length_b   1.000
_cell.length_c   1.000
_cell.angle_alpha   90.00
_cell.angle_beta   90.00
_cell.angle_gamma   90.00
#
_symmetry.space_group_name_H-M   'P 1'
#
loop_
_entity.id
_entity.type
_entity.pdbx_description
1 polymer ?
#
loop_
_entity_poly.entity_id
_entity_poly.type
_entity_poly.pdbx_seq_one_letter_code
_entity_poly.pdbx_strand_id
1 'polypeptide(L)'
;MTELAERALLPAGLRDILPPFAAFEADVVARLMAVFAGHGYERVKPPLIEFDSSLADEAAFRVMDPLTQRMMAVRSDMTPQVARIAATRLTNDPRPLRLAYAGQVLRVKGSQLRAERQFGQVGAELIGATDSAADAEILALCLEALEHIGLTGITVDLTLSKLVPAVIGDLDEETWLRNALDHRDVSAVSAAGGETARLLTALIEAVGPADRALARLQALDLPPAAQALRSRLVEVVALIRGALPELTLTIDPVETRGFEYHTGVGFTIFARASAGEIGRGGRYLAHGEPAVGATLFMDTLMGILPRPEAQKRLYVPAGTVRDQAAHFRDLGWVTINGLAAADDVAAEARRLRCSHVLRAGQPEEI
;
A
#
# COMPACT_ATOMS: atom_id res chain seq x y z
N MET A 1 32.66 1.40 -20.97
CA MET A 1 31.88 2.25 -20.05
C MET A 1 32.83 3.19 -19.36
N THR A 2 32.47 4.43 -19.13
CA THR A 2 33.33 5.39 -18.42
C THR A 2 33.33 5.05 -16.92
N GLU A 3 34.42 5.34 -16.22
CA GLU A 3 34.55 5.15 -14.74
C GLU A 3 33.37 5.78 -13.96
N LEU A 4 32.79 6.87 -14.46
CA LEU A 4 31.58 7.50 -13.94
C LEU A 4 30.33 6.63 -14.10
N ALA A 5 30.21 5.88 -15.21
CA ALA A 5 29.06 5.00 -15.43
C ALA A 5 29.12 3.75 -14.49
N GLU A 6 30.32 3.25 -14.18
CA GLU A 6 30.49 2.16 -13.23
C GLU A 6 30.18 2.59 -11.77
N ARG A 7 30.53 3.83 -11.40
CA ARG A 7 30.21 4.41 -10.09
C ARG A 7 28.73 4.77 -9.92
N ALA A 8 27.96 4.87 -11.02
CA ALA A 8 26.54 5.16 -11.03
C ALA A 8 25.65 3.91 -10.98
N LEU A 9 26.25 2.69 -10.92
CA LEU A 9 25.48 1.46 -10.83
C LEU A 9 24.83 1.33 -9.44
N LEU A 10 23.53 1.15 -9.44
CA LEU A 10 22.76 0.85 -8.23
C LEU A 10 22.58 -0.68 -8.09
N PRO A 11 22.45 -1.20 -6.87
CA PRO A 11 22.08 -2.59 -6.66
C PRO A 11 20.75 -2.93 -7.34
N ALA A 12 20.60 -4.17 -7.81
CA ALA A 12 19.35 -4.62 -8.45
C ALA A 12 18.12 -4.35 -7.56
N GLY A 13 17.05 -3.84 -8.16
CA GLY A 13 15.81 -3.48 -7.46
C GLY A 13 15.87 -2.17 -6.67
N LEU A 14 16.95 -1.39 -6.81
CA LEU A 14 17.04 -0.01 -6.32
C LEU A 14 17.16 0.94 -7.51
N ARG A 15 16.55 2.12 -7.40
CA ARG A 15 16.57 3.12 -8.47
C ARG A 15 16.50 4.55 -7.91
N ASP A 16 17.04 5.49 -8.68
CA ASP A 16 16.80 6.91 -8.47
C ASP A 16 15.43 7.30 -9.06
N ILE A 17 14.64 8.04 -8.30
CA ILE A 17 13.41 8.66 -8.81
C ILE A 17 13.74 10.11 -9.17
N LEU A 18 13.69 10.41 -10.47
CA LEU A 18 14.08 11.71 -11.02
C LEU A 18 12.87 12.64 -11.22
N PRO A 19 13.10 13.97 -11.38
CA PRO A 19 12.04 14.90 -11.75
C PRO A 19 11.39 14.51 -13.10
N PRO A 20 10.07 14.67 -13.26
CA PRO A 20 9.12 15.25 -12.29
C PRO A 20 8.57 14.24 -11.29
N PHE A 21 8.89 12.94 -11.41
CA PHE A 21 8.24 11.85 -10.70
C PHE A 21 8.49 11.88 -9.18
N ALA A 22 9.67 12.33 -8.72
CA ALA A 22 9.94 12.44 -7.29
C ALA A 22 9.03 13.46 -6.60
N ALA A 23 8.77 14.60 -7.23
CA ALA A 23 7.83 15.59 -6.72
C ALA A 23 6.38 15.09 -6.79
N PHE A 24 6.02 14.38 -7.86
CA PHE A 24 4.71 13.78 -8.03
C PHE A 24 4.41 12.71 -6.97
N GLU A 25 5.36 11.82 -6.68
CA GLU A 25 5.21 10.83 -5.60
C GLU A 25 4.97 11.52 -4.24
N ALA A 26 5.72 12.59 -3.95
CA ALA A 26 5.55 13.35 -2.71
C ALA A 26 4.15 13.99 -2.61
N ASP A 27 3.61 14.52 -3.71
CA ASP A 27 2.25 15.06 -3.78
C ASP A 27 1.19 13.96 -3.58
N VAL A 28 1.32 12.83 -4.26
CA VAL A 28 0.40 11.69 -4.10
C VAL A 28 0.38 11.20 -2.65
N VAL A 29 1.56 11.04 -2.02
CA VAL A 29 1.66 10.68 -0.59
C VAL A 29 0.95 11.73 0.29
N ALA A 30 1.15 13.01 0.02
CA ALA A 30 0.52 14.08 0.81
C ALA A 30 -1.01 14.04 0.69
N ARG A 31 -1.54 13.80 -0.51
CA ARG A 31 -2.99 13.68 -0.76
C ARG A 31 -3.60 12.47 -0.07
N LEU A 32 -2.97 11.28 -0.15
CA LEU A 32 -3.40 10.09 0.58
C LEU A 32 -3.44 10.34 2.09
N MET A 33 -2.37 10.92 2.63
CA MET A 33 -2.28 11.23 4.06
C MET A 33 -3.30 12.31 4.50
N ALA A 34 -3.67 13.24 3.63
CA ALA A 34 -4.69 14.24 3.91
C ALA A 34 -6.09 13.60 4.06
N VAL A 35 -6.43 12.61 3.23
CA VAL A 35 -7.68 11.84 3.38
C VAL A 35 -7.68 11.10 4.72
N PHE A 36 -6.61 10.39 5.07
CA PHE A 36 -6.50 9.69 6.35
C PHE A 36 -6.66 10.65 7.54
N ALA A 37 -6.00 11.81 7.49
CA ALA A 37 -6.13 12.83 8.52
C ALA A 37 -7.56 13.38 8.63
N GLY A 38 -8.27 13.53 7.51
CA GLY A 38 -9.68 13.93 7.47
C GLY A 38 -10.62 12.96 8.20
N HIS A 39 -10.25 11.68 8.25
CA HIS A 39 -10.96 10.63 9.00
C HIS A 39 -10.41 10.43 10.44
N GLY A 40 -9.56 11.33 10.93
CA GLY A 40 -9.04 11.29 12.30
C GLY A 40 -7.88 10.33 12.51
N TYR A 41 -7.21 9.87 11.44
CA TYR A 41 -6.01 9.05 11.57
C TYR A 41 -4.79 9.94 11.79
N GLU A 42 -4.15 9.77 12.94
CA GLU A 42 -3.00 10.55 13.34
C GLU A 42 -1.69 9.96 12.79
N ARG A 43 -0.86 10.82 12.22
CA ARG A 43 0.37 10.37 11.59
C ARG A 43 1.44 10.00 12.62
N VAL A 44 1.97 8.78 12.53
CA VAL A 44 3.18 8.34 13.23
C VAL A 44 4.35 8.19 12.27
N LYS A 45 5.57 8.40 12.77
CA LYS A 45 6.79 8.28 11.96
C LYS A 45 7.83 7.43 12.70
N PRO A 46 7.80 6.11 12.56
CA PRO A 46 8.83 5.23 13.12
C PRO A 46 10.18 5.42 12.41
N PRO A 47 11.31 5.10 13.07
CA PRO A 47 12.63 5.15 12.44
C PRO A 47 12.77 4.10 11.33
N LEU A 48 13.68 4.33 10.38
CA LEU A 48 13.95 3.40 9.28
C LEU A 48 14.62 2.11 9.77
N ILE A 49 15.41 2.19 10.82
CA ILE A 49 16.21 1.10 11.38
C ILE A 49 15.85 0.95 12.86
N GLU A 50 15.62 -0.29 13.29
CA GLU A 50 15.38 -0.67 14.68
C GLU A 50 16.25 -1.87 15.07
N PHE A 51 16.28 -2.23 16.36
CA PHE A 51 16.93 -3.48 16.74
C PHE A 51 16.20 -4.68 16.11
N ASP A 52 16.96 -5.65 15.62
CA ASP A 52 16.45 -6.82 14.89
C ASP A 52 15.34 -7.55 15.67
N SER A 53 15.50 -7.66 16.99
CA SER A 53 14.50 -8.25 17.89
C SER A 53 13.13 -7.53 17.90
N SER A 54 13.07 -6.29 17.42
CA SER A 54 11.83 -5.50 17.36
C SER A 54 11.08 -5.67 16.06
N LEU A 55 11.76 -6.03 14.97
CA LEU A 55 11.18 -6.16 13.63
C LEU A 55 10.81 -7.59 13.28
N ALA A 56 11.47 -8.59 13.91
CA ALA A 56 11.19 -10.04 13.77
C ALA A 56 10.95 -10.53 12.32
N ASP A 57 11.62 -9.91 11.33
CA ASP A 57 11.45 -10.20 9.91
C ASP A 57 12.71 -10.84 9.32
N GLU A 58 12.61 -12.09 8.88
CA GLU A 58 13.69 -12.82 8.25
C GLU A 58 14.13 -12.20 6.91
N ALA A 59 13.25 -11.49 6.23
CA ALA A 59 13.51 -10.83 4.96
C ALA A 59 14.16 -9.44 5.09
N ALA A 60 14.41 -8.94 6.31
CA ALA A 60 14.97 -7.62 6.54
C ALA A 60 16.50 -7.59 6.30
N PHE A 61 16.97 -6.47 5.77
CA PHE A 61 18.42 -6.18 5.78
C PHE A 61 18.90 -5.94 7.20
N ARG A 62 19.99 -6.60 7.58
CA ARG A 62 20.61 -6.50 8.90
C ARG A 62 21.90 -5.71 8.85
N VAL A 63 22.08 -4.83 9.82
CA VAL A 63 23.25 -3.97 9.96
C VAL A 63 23.70 -4.01 11.42
N MET A 64 24.98 -4.23 11.66
CA MET A 64 25.53 -4.16 13.01
C MET A 64 25.78 -2.70 13.40
N ASP A 65 25.24 -2.27 14.54
CA ASP A 65 25.56 -0.96 15.12
C ASP A 65 27.00 -0.97 15.66
N PRO A 66 27.91 -0.17 15.10
CA PRO A 66 29.30 -0.17 15.52
C PRO A 66 29.52 0.33 16.96
N LEU A 67 28.56 1.11 17.50
CA LEU A 67 28.66 1.66 18.84
C LEU A 67 28.23 0.66 19.92
N THR A 68 27.10 0.01 19.73
CA THR A 68 26.50 -0.89 20.72
C THR A 68 26.79 -2.36 20.47
N GLN A 69 27.40 -2.72 19.33
CA GLN A 69 27.64 -4.08 18.87
C GLN A 69 26.34 -4.91 18.73
N ARG A 70 25.19 -4.25 18.63
CA ARG A 70 23.88 -4.92 18.49
C ARG A 70 23.46 -4.98 17.04
N MET A 71 22.78 -6.07 16.69
CA MET A 71 22.19 -6.21 15.37
C MET A 71 20.93 -5.34 15.24
N MET A 72 20.87 -4.57 14.17
CA MET A 72 19.72 -3.78 13.75
C MET A 72 19.18 -4.30 12.43
N ALA A 73 17.92 -4.04 12.15
CA ALA A 73 17.28 -4.36 10.88
C ALA A 73 16.67 -3.10 10.23
N VAL A 74 16.78 -3.04 8.91
CA VAL A 74 16.06 -2.05 8.11
C VAL A 74 14.63 -2.56 7.92
N ARG A 75 13.63 -1.74 8.16
CA ARG A 75 12.22 -2.17 8.04
C ARG A 75 11.90 -2.64 6.62
N SER A 76 11.24 -3.78 6.52
CA SER A 76 10.65 -4.35 5.29
C SER A 76 9.15 -4.08 5.17
N ASP A 77 8.52 -3.67 6.31
CA ASP A 77 7.12 -3.29 6.46
C ASP A 77 6.97 -2.27 7.61
N MET A 78 5.96 -1.38 7.52
CA MET A 78 5.73 -0.36 8.55
C MET A 78 4.71 -0.81 9.60
N THR A 79 3.79 -1.71 9.30
CA THR A 79 2.74 -2.19 10.22
C THR A 79 3.29 -2.69 11.57
N PRO A 80 4.36 -3.53 11.63
CA PRO A 80 4.91 -3.98 12.91
C PRO A 80 5.43 -2.83 13.79
N GLN A 81 6.02 -1.81 13.18
CA GLN A 81 6.51 -0.64 13.90
C GLN A 81 5.37 0.21 14.47
N VAL A 82 4.27 0.36 13.72
CA VAL A 82 3.07 1.08 14.18
C VAL A 82 2.41 0.32 15.32
N ALA A 83 2.27 -1.01 15.21
CA ALA A 83 1.78 -1.87 16.28
C ALA A 83 2.64 -1.73 17.56
N ARG A 84 3.97 -1.72 17.42
CA ARG A 84 4.89 -1.48 18.54
C ARG A 84 4.71 -0.10 19.18
N ILE A 85 4.53 0.95 18.37
CA ILE A 85 4.27 2.31 18.88
C ILE A 85 2.98 2.32 19.70
N ALA A 86 1.90 1.74 19.21
CA ALA A 86 0.63 1.60 19.93
C ALA A 86 0.81 0.91 21.28
N ALA A 87 1.54 -0.22 21.28
CA ALA A 87 1.74 -1.04 22.48
C ALA A 87 2.75 -0.45 23.48
N THR A 88 3.63 0.48 23.08
CA THR A 88 4.71 0.96 23.96
C THR A 88 4.70 2.45 24.23
N ARG A 89 4.18 3.26 23.33
CA ARG A 89 4.18 4.73 23.43
C ARG A 89 2.80 5.32 23.66
N LEU A 90 1.76 4.64 23.14
CA LEU A 90 0.37 5.08 23.20
C LEU A 90 -0.50 4.15 24.04
N THR A 91 0.10 3.48 25.03
CA THR A 91 -0.59 2.53 25.91
C THR A 91 -1.73 3.15 26.71
N ASN A 92 -1.62 4.41 27.06
CA ASN A 92 -2.60 5.14 27.87
C ASN A 92 -3.63 5.93 27.05
N ASP A 93 -3.46 5.95 25.73
CA ASP A 93 -4.38 6.66 24.86
C ASP A 93 -5.69 5.89 24.67
N PRO A 94 -6.83 6.57 24.51
CA PRO A 94 -8.13 5.91 24.32
C PRO A 94 -8.15 4.99 23.11
N ARG A 95 -8.83 3.83 23.26
CA ARG A 95 -9.08 2.91 22.14
C ARG A 95 -10.45 3.19 21.50
N PRO A 96 -10.59 2.97 20.17
CA PRO A 96 -9.56 2.53 19.24
C PRO A 96 -8.61 3.65 18.82
N LEU A 97 -7.32 3.33 18.68
CA LEU A 97 -6.34 4.23 18.06
C LEU A 97 -6.52 4.24 16.54
N ARG A 98 -6.49 5.42 15.95
CA ARG A 98 -6.44 5.64 14.50
C ARG A 98 -5.08 6.20 14.12
N LEU A 99 -4.21 5.37 13.55
CA LEU A 99 -2.84 5.74 13.21
C LEU A 99 -2.62 5.64 11.70
N ALA A 100 -1.87 6.59 11.14
CA ALA A 100 -1.49 6.59 9.74
C ALA A 100 0.01 6.75 9.59
N TYR A 101 0.55 6.24 8.49
CA TYR A 101 1.97 6.30 8.22
C TYR A 101 2.27 6.45 6.73
N ALA A 102 3.44 7.02 6.43
CA ALA A 102 4.04 7.03 5.11
C ALA A 102 5.56 6.94 5.23
N GLY A 103 6.20 6.07 4.45
CA GLY A 103 7.65 5.92 4.48
C GLY A 103 8.17 4.86 3.53
N GLN A 104 9.49 4.85 3.36
CA GLN A 104 10.18 3.85 2.54
C GLN A 104 10.41 2.56 3.32
N VAL A 105 10.31 1.44 2.63
CA VAL A 105 10.70 0.11 3.12
C VAL A 105 11.73 -0.51 2.19
N LEU A 106 12.50 -1.48 2.70
CA LEU A 106 13.55 -2.14 1.95
C LEU A 106 13.52 -3.65 2.18
N ARG A 107 13.39 -4.44 1.13
CA ARG A 107 13.37 -5.91 1.17
C ARG A 107 14.65 -6.51 0.60
N VAL A 108 15.10 -7.62 1.16
CA VAL A 108 16.27 -8.36 0.68
C VAL A 108 16.06 -8.88 -0.75
N LYS A 109 14.83 -9.29 -1.07
CA LYS A 109 14.45 -9.78 -2.40
C LYS A 109 13.17 -9.08 -2.88
N GLY A 110 13.13 -8.73 -4.16
CA GLY A 110 11.88 -8.44 -4.85
C GLY A 110 11.10 -9.72 -5.14
N SER A 111 9.83 -9.58 -5.50
CA SER A 111 8.99 -10.68 -6.00
C SER A 111 8.92 -10.63 -7.53
N GLN A 112 8.36 -11.70 -8.16
CA GLN A 112 8.13 -11.71 -9.61
C GLN A 112 7.15 -10.60 -10.05
N LEU A 113 6.18 -10.25 -9.20
CA LEU A 113 5.21 -9.19 -9.47
C LEU A 113 5.71 -7.80 -9.07
N ARG A 114 6.73 -7.73 -8.21
CA ARG A 114 7.33 -6.49 -7.72
C ARG A 114 8.85 -6.66 -7.65
N ALA A 115 9.53 -6.17 -8.68
CA ALA A 115 10.99 -6.27 -8.80
C ALA A 115 11.71 -5.27 -7.88
N GLU A 116 11.05 -4.17 -7.53
CA GLU A 116 11.58 -3.15 -6.62
C GLU A 116 11.79 -3.73 -5.22
N ARG A 117 12.96 -3.48 -4.68
CA ARG A 117 13.34 -3.84 -3.31
C ARG A 117 13.11 -2.70 -2.33
N GLN A 118 13.21 -1.46 -2.82
CA GLN A 118 12.89 -0.24 -2.09
C GLN A 118 11.67 0.42 -2.71
N PHE A 119 10.66 0.68 -1.88
CA PHE A 119 9.43 1.35 -2.32
C PHE A 119 8.73 2.03 -1.14
N GLY A 120 7.87 2.99 -1.45
CA GLY A 120 7.05 3.69 -0.47
C GLY A 120 5.83 2.86 -0.05
N GLN A 121 5.53 2.89 1.25
CA GLN A 121 4.27 2.44 1.82
C GLN A 121 3.52 3.65 2.40
N VAL A 122 2.21 3.69 2.18
CA VAL A 122 1.26 4.59 2.84
C VAL A 122 0.16 3.75 3.41
N GLY A 123 -0.15 3.90 4.70
CA GLY A 123 -1.12 3.01 5.33
C GLY A 123 -1.79 3.61 6.56
N ALA A 124 -2.80 2.89 7.04
CA ALA A 124 -3.57 3.23 8.22
C ALA A 124 -3.84 1.98 9.07
N GLU A 125 -3.85 2.15 10.38
CA GLU A 125 -4.08 1.10 11.37
C GLU A 125 -5.15 1.57 12.38
N LEU A 126 -6.17 0.75 12.60
CA LEU A 126 -7.19 0.92 13.61
C LEU A 126 -6.98 -0.15 14.68
N ILE A 127 -6.46 0.26 15.84
CA ILE A 127 -6.00 -0.66 16.90
C ILE A 127 -6.90 -0.56 18.12
N GLY A 128 -7.37 -1.69 18.63
CA GLY A 128 -8.26 -1.78 19.78
C GLY A 128 -9.75 -1.87 19.41
N ALA A 129 -10.09 -2.18 18.14
CA ALA A 129 -11.44 -2.38 17.70
C ALA A 129 -11.71 -3.84 17.30
N THR A 130 -12.79 -4.41 17.82
CA THR A 130 -13.22 -5.80 17.54
C THR A 130 -14.33 -5.91 16.52
N ASP A 131 -15.09 -4.84 16.30
CA ASP A 131 -16.28 -4.83 15.47
C ASP A 131 -15.98 -4.98 13.97
N SER A 132 -16.91 -5.60 13.23
CA SER A 132 -16.84 -5.73 11.77
C SER A 132 -16.86 -4.36 11.06
N ALA A 133 -17.41 -3.33 11.71
CA ALA A 133 -17.38 -1.96 11.22
C ALA A 133 -15.95 -1.41 11.05
N ALA A 134 -15.00 -1.84 11.90
CA ALA A 134 -13.61 -1.44 11.77
C ALA A 134 -12.95 -2.02 10.49
N ASP A 135 -13.28 -3.27 10.13
CA ASP A 135 -12.79 -3.88 8.88
C ASP A 135 -13.32 -3.11 7.65
N ALA A 136 -14.59 -2.73 7.68
CA ALA A 136 -15.22 -1.95 6.62
C ALA A 136 -14.69 -0.51 6.57
N GLU A 137 -14.43 0.14 7.73
CA GLU A 137 -13.87 1.49 7.83
C GLU A 137 -12.51 1.58 7.15
N ILE A 138 -11.57 0.68 7.48
CA ILE A 138 -10.22 0.69 6.89
C ILE A 138 -10.26 0.48 5.38
N LEU A 139 -11.09 -0.44 4.89
CA LEU A 139 -11.21 -0.65 3.45
C LEU A 139 -11.81 0.58 2.76
N ALA A 140 -12.92 1.13 3.26
CA ALA A 140 -13.56 2.31 2.70
C ALA A 140 -12.61 3.52 2.69
N LEU A 141 -11.85 3.73 3.77
CA LEU A 141 -10.84 4.78 3.87
C LEU A 141 -9.78 4.66 2.76
N CYS A 142 -9.26 3.45 2.53
CA CYS A 142 -8.29 3.22 1.46
C CYS A 142 -8.87 3.48 0.07
N LEU A 143 -10.10 3.07 -0.18
CA LEU A 143 -10.77 3.26 -1.46
C LEU A 143 -11.04 4.76 -1.72
N GLU A 144 -11.54 5.50 -0.74
CA GLU A 144 -11.70 6.95 -0.84
C GLU A 144 -10.38 7.67 -1.12
N ALA A 145 -9.30 7.27 -0.43
CA ALA A 145 -7.98 7.84 -0.66
C ALA A 145 -7.45 7.56 -2.08
N LEU A 146 -7.68 6.36 -2.60
CA LEU A 146 -7.31 5.99 -3.97
C LEU A 146 -8.13 6.75 -5.02
N GLU A 147 -9.44 6.92 -4.80
CA GLU A 147 -10.30 7.74 -5.65
C GLU A 147 -9.88 9.22 -5.62
N HIS A 148 -9.51 9.74 -4.44
CA HIS A 148 -9.05 11.12 -4.27
C HIS A 148 -7.78 11.44 -5.09
N ILE A 149 -6.90 10.47 -5.31
CA ILE A 149 -5.74 10.63 -6.20
C ILE A 149 -6.06 10.40 -7.68
N GLY A 150 -7.33 10.13 -8.02
CA GLY A 150 -7.81 9.97 -9.40
C GLY A 150 -7.80 8.53 -9.92
N LEU A 151 -7.66 7.53 -9.06
CA LEU A 151 -7.70 6.15 -9.48
C LEU A 151 -9.13 5.67 -9.66
N THR A 152 -9.39 4.92 -10.73
CA THR A 152 -10.69 4.35 -11.07
C THR A 152 -10.59 2.87 -11.43
N GLY A 153 -11.72 2.17 -11.48
CA GLY A 153 -11.76 0.76 -11.83
C GLY A 153 -11.11 -0.13 -10.78
N ILE A 154 -11.29 0.22 -9.51
CA ILE A 154 -10.78 -0.51 -8.36
C ILE A 154 -11.63 -1.75 -8.12
N THR A 155 -10.99 -2.86 -7.78
CA THR A 155 -11.63 -4.10 -7.36
C THR A 155 -10.98 -4.59 -6.07
N VAL A 156 -11.75 -5.32 -5.25
CA VAL A 156 -11.26 -5.84 -3.98
C VAL A 156 -11.53 -7.33 -3.90
N ASP A 157 -10.50 -8.08 -3.54
CA ASP A 157 -10.58 -9.49 -3.23
C ASP A 157 -10.52 -9.69 -1.71
N LEU A 158 -11.55 -10.31 -1.14
CA LEU A 158 -11.66 -10.59 0.29
C LEU A 158 -11.20 -12.01 0.57
N THR A 159 -10.45 -12.19 1.65
CA THR A 159 -9.89 -13.48 2.05
C THR A 159 -10.21 -13.82 3.50
N LEU A 160 -10.15 -15.11 3.83
CA LEU A 160 -10.29 -15.64 5.20
C LEU A 160 -9.16 -16.62 5.47
N SER A 161 -7.94 -16.14 5.69
CA SER A 161 -6.74 -16.98 5.83
C SER A 161 -6.83 -18.05 6.92
N LYS A 162 -7.68 -17.83 7.94
CA LYS A 162 -7.93 -18.79 9.04
C LYS A 162 -9.10 -19.74 8.78
N LEU A 163 -9.81 -19.63 7.65
CA LEU A 163 -10.97 -20.49 7.38
C LEU A 163 -10.55 -21.95 7.13
N VAL A 164 -9.57 -22.16 6.29
CA VAL A 164 -9.05 -23.51 6.01
C VAL A 164 -8.48 -24.15 7.27
N PRO A 165 -7.58 -23.51 8.05
CA PRO A 165 -7.16 -24.04 9.35
C PRO A 165 -8.31 -24.33 10.34
N ALA A 166 -9.36 -23.51 10.32
CA ALA A 166 -10.52 -23.75 11.18
C ALA A 166 -11.37 -24.96 10.76
N VAL A 167 -11.24 -25.41 9.50
CA VAL A 167 -11.93 -26.61 8.98
C VAL A 167 -11.11 -27.88 9.23
N ILE A 168 -9.79 -27.83 9.05
CA ILE A 168 -8.94 -29.04 9.02
C ILE A 168 -7.87 -29.09 10.09
N GLY A 169 -7.69 -28.03 10.90
CA GLY A 169 -6.53 -27.88 11.77
C GLY A 169 -5.32 -27.30 11.06
N ASP A 170 -4.14 -27.42 11.66
CA ASP A 170 -2.91 -26.83 11.13
C ASP A 170 -2.47 -27.52 9.82
N LEU A 171 -2.20 -26.69 8.80
CA LEU A 171 -1.75 -27.12 7.47
C LEU A 171 -0.26 -27.48 7.40
N ASP A 172 0.50 -27.26 8.47
CA ASP A 172 1.97 -27.37 8.42
C ASP A 172 2.48 -28.80 8.17
N GLU A 173 1.69 -29.81 8.48
CA GLU A 173 2.06 -31.22 8.30
C GLU A 173 1.75 -31.77 6.88
N GLU A 174 0.90 -31.08 6.07
CA GLU A 174 0.45 -31.58 4.76
C GLU A 174 0.82 -30.64 3.60
N THR A 175 2.09 -30.62 3.24
CA THR A 175 2.63 -29.80 2.12
C THR A 175 1.87 -30.00 0.80
N TRP A 176 1.39 -31.21 0.49
CA TRP A 176 0.63 -31.52 -0.71
C TRP A 176 -0.73 -30.80 -0.72
N LEU A 177 -1.43 -30.78 0.41
CA LEU A 177 -2.73 -30.15 0.55
C LEU A 177 -2.62 -28.63 0.40
N ARG A 178 -1.61 -28.03 1.01
CA ARG A 178 -1.29 -26.62 0.82
C ARG A 178 -1.07 -26.29 -0.66
N ASN A 179 -0.24 -27.09 -1.35
CA ASN A 179 0.00 -26.91 -2.78
C ASN A 179 -1.29 -27.07 -3.61
N ALA A 180 -2.14 -28.05 -3.30
CA ALA A 180 -3.40 -28.27 -3.99
C ALA A 180 -4.38 -27.09 -3.79
N LEU A 181 -4.46 -26.54 -2.57
CA LEU A 181 -5.27 -25.35 -2.27
C LEU A 181 -4.73 -24.11 -2.98
N ASP A 182 -3.42 -23.90 -2.97
CA ASP A 182 -2.75 -22.78 -3.63
C ASP A 182 -2.98 -22.76 -5.14
N HIS A 183 -3.07 -23.94 -5.76
CA HIS A 183 -3.36 -24.08 -7.20
C HIS A 183 -4.84 -24.26 -7.52
N ARG A 184 -5.71 -24.23 -6.50
CA ARG A 184 -7.16 -24.50 -6.64
C ARG A 184 -7.43 -25.85 -7.33
N ASP A 185 -6.59 -26.88 -7.03
CA ASP A 185 -6.68 -28.19 -7.62
C ASP A 185 -7.78 -29.04 -6.94
N VAL A 186 -8.99 -28.86 -7.44
CA VAL A 186 -10.19 -29.63 -6.99
C VAL A 186 -9.96 -31.14 -7.11
N SER A 187 -9.28 -31.59 -8.15
CA SER A 187 -9.06 -33.03 -8.40
C SER A 187 -8.16 -33.63 -7.33
N ALA A 188 -7.04 -32.96 -7.01
CA ALA A 188 -6.12 -33.39 -5.96
C ALA A 188 -6.78 -33.41 -4.58
N VAL A 189 -7.54 -32.35 -4.24
CA VAL A 189 -8.26 -32.26 -2.96
C VAL A 189 -9.35 -33.36 -2.87
N SER A 190 -10.14 -33.55 -3.90
CA SER A 190 -11.21 -34.55 -3.91
C SER A 190 -10.68 -36.00 -3.81
N ALA A 191 -9.50 -36.28 -4.39
CA ALA A 191 -8.87 -37.60 -4.33
C ALA A 191 -8.49 -38.02 -2.90
N ALA A 192 -8.28 -37.07 -1.96
CA ALA A 192 -8.03 -37.37 -0.56
C ALA A 192 -9.25 -38.04 0.14
N GLY A 193 -10.45 -37.77 -0.35
CA GLY A 193 -11.69 -38.36 0.14
C GLY A 193 -12.13 -37.85 1.52
N GLY A 194 -13.28 -38.33 1.99
CA GLY A 194 -13.83 -38.00 3.30
C GLY A 194 -14.55 -36.66 3.37
N GLU A 195 -15.01 -36.30 4.57
CA GLU A 195 -15.79 -35.10 4.84
C GLU A 195 -14.96 -33.83 4.64
N THR A 196 -13.73 -33.86 5.12
CA THR A 196 -12.79 -32.73 5.01
C THR A 196 -12.50 -32.39 3.54
N ALA A 197 -12.20 -33.37 2.71
CA ALA A 197 -11.98 -33.18 1.28
C ALA A 197 -13.20 -32.56 0.58
N ARG A 198 -14.41 -33.01 0.96
CA ARG A 198 -15.66 -32.42 0.48
C ARG A 198 -15.81 -30.95 0.83
N LEU A 199 -15.56 -30.59 2.09
CA LEU A 199 -15.61 -29.18 2.55
C LEU A 199 -14.58 -28.32 1.83
N LEU A 200 -13.33 -28.78 1.72
CA LEU A 200 -12.28 -28.04 1.02
C LEU A 200 -12.59 -27.84 -0.47
N THR A 201 -13.11 -28.87 -1.13
CA THR A 201 -13.58 -28.76 -2.52
C THR A 201 -14.66 -27.69 -2.65
N ALA A 202 -15.64 -27.68 -1.75
CA ALA A 202 -16.72 -26.70 -1.75
C ALA A 202 -16.21 -25.27 -1.46
N LEU A 203 -15.16 -25.12 -0.63
CA LEU A 203 -14.50 -23.84 -0.40
C LEU A 203 -13.79 -23.33 -1.67
N ILE A 204 -13.06 -24.19 -2.40
CA ILE A 204 -12.44 -23.83 -3.68
C ILE A 204 -13.51 -23.43 -4.70
N GLU A 205 -14.61 -24.15 -4.79
CA GLU A 205 -15.72 -23.82 -5.68
C GLU A 205 -16.46 -22.54 -5.29
N ALA A 206 -16.33 -22.09 -4.04
CA ALA A 206 -16.92 -20.84 -3.57
C ALA A 206 -16.13 -19.60 -4.03
N VAL A 207 -14.92 -19.74 -4.56
CA VAL A 207 -14.14 -18.62 -5.11
C VAL A 207 -14.91 -17.89 -6.21
N GLY A 208 -14.91 -16.54 -6.16
CA GLY A 208 -15.52 -15.72 -7.21
C GLY A 208 -16.25 -14.47 -6.71
N PRO A 209 -17.19 -13.93 -7.52
CA PRO A 209 -17.95 -12.74 -7.14
C PRO A 209 -18.63 -12.88 -5.78
N ALA A 210 -18.56 -11.83 -4.95
CA ALA A 210 -18.89 -11.89 -3.52
C ALA A 210 -20.29 -12.46 -3.24
N ASP A 211 -21.31 -12.04 -3.98
CA ASP A 211 -22.70 -12.48 -3.73
C ASP A 211 -22.84 -14.01 -3.96
N ARG A 212 -22.24 -14.52 -5.02
CA ARG A 212 -22.24 -15.95 -5.33
C ARG A 212 -21.39 -16.74 -4.32
N ALA A 213 -20.23 -16.20 -3.94
CA ALA A 213 -19.33 -16.81 -2.97
C ALA A 213 -19.99 -16.92 -1.61
N LEU A 214 -20.62 -15.85 -1.12
CA LEU A 214 -21.36 -15.84 0.14
C LEU A 214 -22.51 -16.85 0.14
N ALA A 215 -23.31 -16.91 -0.93
CA ALA A 215 -24.40 -17.88 -1.01
C ALA A 215 -23.90 -19.33 -0.90
N ARG A 216 -22.78 -19.65 -1.53
CA ARG A 216 -22.14 -20.97 -1.43
C ARG A 216 -21.59 -21.23 -0.04
N LEU A 217 -20.85 -20.29 0.55
CA LEU A 217 -20.29 -20.41 1.89
C LEU A 217 -21.38 -20.57 2.96
N GLN A 218 -22.50 -19.88 2.83
CA GLN A 218 -23.64 -19.99 3.76
C GLN A 218 -24.33 -21.36 3.70
N ALA A 219 -24.28 -22.02 2.56
CA ALA A 219 -24.86 -23.37 2.41
C ALA A 219 -24.00 -24.48 3.02
N LEU A 220 -22.74 -24.19 3.42
CA LEU A 220 -21.84 -25.19 4.00
C LEU A 220 -22.11 -25.36 5.50
N ASP A 221 -22.13 -26.62 5.93
CA ASP A 221 -22.06 -26.96 7.36
C ASP A 221 -20.60 -26.95 7.81
N LEU A 222 -20.21 -25.85 8.47
CA LEU A 222 -18.83 -25.58 8.88
C LEU A 222 -18.67 -25.81 10.38
N PRO A 223 -17.46 -26.18 10.85
CA PRO A 223 -17.15 -26.20 12.30
C PRO A 223 -17.40 -24.81 12.95
N PRO A 224 -17.66 -24.73 14.27
CA PRO A 224 -18.04 -23.48 14.94
C PRO A 224 -17.05 -22.33 14.74
N ALA A 225 -15.74 -22.60 14.75
CA ALA A 225 -14.71 -21.59 14.51
C ALA A 225 -14.77 -21.03 13.07
N ALA A 226 -14.98 -21.89 12.08
CA ALA A 226 -15.15 -21.50 10.68
C ALA A 226 -16.47 -20.76 10.45
N GLN A 227 -17.55 -21.14 11.16
CA GLN A 227 -18.83 -20.42 11.14
C GLN A 227 -18.67 -18.98 11.65
N ALA A 228 -17.92 -18.75 12.71
CA ALA A 228 -17.66 -17.41 13.24
C ALA A 228 -16.93 -16.52 12.23
N LEU A 229 -15.91 -17.06 11.54
CA LEU A 229 -15.19 -16.34 10.47
C LEU A 229 -16.11 -16.00 9.29
N ARG A 230 -16.93 -16.96 8.84
CA ARG A 230 -17.94 -16.76 7.80
C ARG A 230 -18.94 -15.67 8.18
N SER A 231 -19.47 -15.70 9.41
CA SER A 231 -20.45 -14.72 9.88
C SER A 231 -19.86 -13.31 9.85
N ARG A 232 -18.60 -13.16 10.28
CA ARG A 232 -17.87 -11.89 10.20
C ARG A 232 -17.70 -11.42 8.75
N LEU A 233 -17.34 -12.31 7.83
CA LEU A 233 -17.25 -11.96 6.41
C LEU A 233 -18.57 -11.45 5.86
N VAL A 234 -19.69 -12.09 6.18
CA VAL A 234 -21.04 -11.66 5.78
C VAL A 234 -21.33 -10.25 6.29
N GLU A 235 -21.04 -9.96 7.56
CA GLU A 235 -21.22 -8.63 8.15
C GLU A 235 -20.35 -7.57 7.47
N VAL A 236 -19.07 -7.86 7.24
CA VAL A 236 -18.14 -6.94 6.56
C VAL A 236 -18.60 -6.65 5.15
N VAL A 237 -19.00 -7.68 4.38
CA VAL A 237 -19.53 -7.47 3.01
C VAL A 237 -20.81 -6.65 3.02
N ALA A 238 -21.72 -6.88 3.97
CA ALA A 238 -22.95 -6.09 4.08
C ALA A 238 -22.66 -4.61 4.36
N LEU A 239 -21.70 -4.32 5.25
CA LEU A 239 -21.28 -2.95 5.56
C LEU A 239 -20.62 -2.27 4.34
N ILE A 240 -19.74 -2.97 3.63
CA ILE A 240 -19.09 -2.46 2.42
C ILE A 240 -20.15 -2.18 1.33
N ARG A 241 -21.08 -3.09 1.09
CA ARG A 241 -22.16 -2.93 0.12
C ARG A 241 -23.08 -1.74 0.46
N GLY A 242 -23.32 -1.51 1.76
CA GLY A 242 -24.09 -0.36 2.21
C GLY A 242 -23.40 0.98 1.94
N ALA A 243 -22.07 1.03 2.07
CA ALA A 243 -21.29 2.24 1.84
C ALA A 243 -20.87 2.41 0.36
N LEU A 244 -20.56 1.32 -0.34
CA LEU A 244 -19.99 1.30 -1.68
C LEU A 244 -20.69 0.24 -2.55
N PRO A 245 -21.95 0.46 -2.95
CA PRO A 245 -22.78 -0.53 -3.63
C PRO A 245 -22.22 -0.99 -4.98
N GLU A 246 -21.53 -0.10 -5.70
CA GLU A 246 -20.97 -0.37 -7.03
C GLU A 246 -19.57 -1.01 -7.00
N LEU A 247 -18.97 -1.20 -5.81
CA LEU A 247 -17.64 -1.78 -5.70
C LEU A 247 -17.65 -3.22 -6.19
N THR A 248 -16.75 -3.56 -7.10
CA THR A 248 -16.52 -4.95 -7.51
C THR A 248 -15.79 -5.71 -6.41
N LEU A 249 -16.49 -6.65 -5.79
CA LEU A 249 -15.98 -7.52 -4.74
C LEU A 249 -15.91 -8.96 -5.21
N THR A 250 -14.78 -9.60 -4.94
CA THR A 250 -14.59 -11.04 -5.04
C THR A 250 -14.23 -11.63 -3.66
N ILE A 251 -14.42 -12.93 -3.49
CA ILE A 251 -14.03 -13.65 -2.27
C ILE A 251 -13.22 -14.87 -2.68
N ASP A 252 -12.07 -15.03 -2.04
CA ASP A 252 -11.27 -16.26 -2.08
C ASP A 252 -11.10 -16.80 -0.66
N PRO A 253 -11.94 -17.77 -0.25
CA PRO A 253 -11.94 -18.29 1.11
C PRO A 253 -10.77 -19.24 1.41
N VAL A 254 -10.00 -19.64 0.39
CA VAL A 254 -8.87 -20.57 0.53
C VAL A 254 -7.51 -19.90 0.37
N GLU A 255 -7.45 -18.59 0.05
CA GLU A 255 -6.19 -17.88 -0.06
C GLU A 255 -5.57 -17.63 1.32
N THR A 256 -4.34 -18.12 1.49
CA THR A 256 -3.59 -17.97 2.74
C THR A 256 -2.26 -17.25 2.56
N ARG A 257 -1.71 -17.23 1.34
CA ARG A 257 -0.38 -16.68 1.04
C ARG A 257 -0.31 -15.17 1.29
N GLY A 258 0.64 -14.78 2.14
CA GLY A 258 0.83 -13.38 2.51
C GLY A 258 -0.20 -12.85 3.51
N PHE A 259 -1.07 -13.73 4.03
CA PHE A 259 -2.08 -13.41 5.04
C PHE A 259 -1.95 -14.27 6.30
N GLU A 260 -0.82 -14.93 6.48
CA GLU A 260 -0.58 -15.89 7.58
C GLU A 260 -0.75 -15.24 8.96
N TYR A 261 -0.40 -13.96 9.12
CA TYR A 261 -0.54 -13.21 10.36
C TYR A 261 -1.96 -12.67 10.61
N HIS A 262 -2.83 -12.68 9.59
CA HIS A 262 -4.20 -12.21 9.75
C HIS A 262 -5.04 -13.19 10.58
N THR A 263 -5.94 -12.63 11.38
CA THR A 263 -6.81 -13.37 12.30
C THR A 263 -8.28 -13.35 11.89
N GLY A 264 -8.63 -12.59 10.87
CA GLY A 264 -10.00 -12.43 10.39
C GLY A 264 -10.05 -12.15 8.88
N VAL A 265 -10.93 -11.24 8.48
CA VAL A 265 -11.07 -10.83 7.08
C VAL A 265 -9.80 -10.11 6.63
N GLY A 266 -9.19 -10.61 5.57
CA GLY A 266 -8.14 -9.94 4.82
C GLY A 266 -8.66 -9.42 3.50
N PHE A 267 -7.94 -8.51 2.87
CA PHE A 267 -8.30 -8.00 1.56
C PHE A 267 -7.08 -7.57 0.75
N THR A 268 -7.20 -7.72 -0.56
CA THR A 268 -6.27 -7.18 -1.55
C THR A 268 -7.01 -6.22 -2.46
N ILE A 269 -6.38 -5.07 -2.70
CA ILE A 269 -6.92 -4.02 -3.58
C ILE A 269 -6.19 -4.09 -4.92
N PHE A 270 -6.95 -4.13 -6.00
CA PHE A 270 -6.46 -4.11 -7.37
C PHE A 270 -7.04 -2.93 -8.14
N ALA A 271 -6.38 -2.55 -9.22
CA ALA A 271 -6.91 -1.61 -10.20
C ALA A 271 -6.78 -2.21 -11.60
N ARG A 272 -7.73 -1.91 -12.48
CA ARG A 272 -7.75 -2.43 -13.87
C ARG A 272 -6.46 -2.15 -14.64
N ALA A 273 -5.80 -1.04 -14.34
CA ALA A 273 -4.56 -0.62 -14.98
C ALA A 273 -3.30 -1.28 -14.41
N SER A 274 -3.40 -2.05 -13.31
CA SER A 274 -2.27 -2.68 -12.63
C SER A 274 -2.21 -4.16 -12.94
N ALA A 275 -0.99 -4.67 -13.15
CA ALA A 275 -0.73 -6.12 -13.24
C ALA A 275 -0.66 -6.80 -11.87
N GLY A 276 -0.56 -6.03 -10.76
CA GLY A 276 -0.43 -6.53 -9.40
C GLY A 276 -1.29 -5.75 -8.41
N GLU A 277 -1.19 -6.14 -7.16
CA GLU A 277 -1.86 -5.46 -6.06
C GLU A 277 -1.38 -4.02 -5.89
N ILE A 278 -2.30 -3.11 -5.59
CA ILE A 278 -2.01 -1.71 -5.27
C ILE A 278 -2.06 -1.45 -3.76
N GLY A 279 -2.62 -2.38 -3.00
CA GLY A 279 -2.69 -2.35 -1.56
C GLY A 279 -3.23 -3.65 -1.00
N ARG A 280 -3.00 -3.87 0.27
CA ARG A 280 -3.57 -4.99 1.03
C ARG A 280 -3.80 -4.60 2.47
N GLY A 281 -4.66 -5.35 3.13
CA GLY A 281 -4.97 -5.13 4.54
C GLY A 281 -5.73 -6.29 5.15
N GLY A 282 -6.17 -6.10 6.38
CA GLY A 282 -6.99 -7.07 7.07
C GLY A 282 -6.81 -7.02 8.58
N ARG A 283 -7.52 -7.91 9.26
CA ARG A 283 -7.55 -8.01 10.71
C ARG A 283 -6.38 -8.85 11.23
N TYR A 284 -5.70 -8.35 12.26
CA TYR A 284 -4.56 -9.00 12.88
C TYR A 284 -4.50 -8.73 14.41
N LEU A 285 -3.46 -9.18 15.07
CA LEU A 285 -3.18 -8.86 16.47
C LEU A 285 -1.93 -7.98 16.58
N ALA A 286 -2.12 -6.73 17.01
CA ALA A 286 -1.05 -5.79 17.31
C ALA A 286 -0.56 -6.00 18.74
N HIS A 287 0.50 -6.79 18.95
CA HIS A 287 0.98 -7.19 20.28
C HIS A 287 -0.12 -7.72 21.20
N GLY A 288 -1.02 -8.56 20.66
CA GLY A 288 -2.14 -9.15 21.38
C GLY A 288 -3.42 -8.32 21.42
N GLU A 289 -3.40 -7.07 20.94
CA GLU A 289 -4.56 -6.19 20.84
C GLU A 289 -5.23 -6.36 19.47
N PRO A 290 -6.56 -6.52 19.36
CA PRO A 290 -7.25 -6.61 18.08
C PRO A 290 -7.01 -5.37 17.23
N ALA A 291 -6.64 -5.57 15.97
CA ALA A 291 -6.35 -4.49 15.03
C ALA A 291 -6.81 -4.83 13.62
N VAL A 292 -7.06 -3.82 12.83
CA VAL A 292 -7.22 -3.91 11.39
C VAL A 292 -6.46 -2.78 10.73
N GLY A 293 -5.74 -3.07 9.65
CA GLY A 293 -4.96 -2.07 8.96
C GLY A 293 -4.85 -2.35 7.47
N ALA A 294 -4.34 -1.38 6.74
CA ALA A 294 -4.06 -1.51 5.33
C ALA A 294 -2.83 -0.71 4.91
N THR A 295 -2.14 -1.25 3.91
CA THR A 295 -0.97 -0.64 3.28
C THR A 295 -1.23 -0.47 1.78
N LEU A 296 -1.00 0.73 1.27
CA LEU A 296 -0.96 1.07 -0.15
C LEU A 296 0.49 1.08 -0.62
N PHE A 297 0.74 0.56 -1.83
CA PHE A 297 2.08 0.38 -2.39
C PHE A 297 2.38 1.45 -3.44
N MET A 298 3.27 2.38 -3.10
CA MET A 298 3.56 3.55 -3.94
C MET A 298 4.22 3.19 -5.26
N ASP A 299 5.08 2.16 -5.31
CA ASP A 299 5.72 1.68 -6.54
C ASP A 299 4.68 1.28 -7.60
N THR A 300 3.65 0.52 -7.19
CA THR A 300 2.57 0.09 -8.07
C THR A 300 1.66 1.25 -8.44
N LEU A 301 1.27 2.10 -7.46
CA LEU A 301 0.42 3.27 -7.69
C LEU A 301 1.06 4.25 -8.68
N MET A 302 2.35 4.58 -8.50
CA MET A 302 3.07 5.48 -9.40
C MET A 302 3.19 4.95 -10.83
N GLY A 303 3.12 3.62 -11.00
CA GLY A 303 3.13 2.97 -12.31
C GLY A 303 1.82 3.12 -13.11
N ILE A 304 0.70 3.36 -12.43
CA ILE A 304 -0.64 3.38 -13.05
C ILE A 304 -1.33 4.75 -13.00
N LEU A 305 -0.87 5.65 -12.13
CA LEU A 305 -1.41 7.02 -12.09
C LEU A 305 -1.06 7.79 -13.36
N PRO A 306 -1.94 8.71 -13.80
CA PRO A 306 -1.65 9.61 -14.88
C PRO A 306 -0.35 10.37 -14.65
N ARG A 307 0.43 10.58 -15.72
CA ARG A 307 1.64 11.38 -15.60
C ARG A 307 1.30 12.79 -15.11
N PRO A 308 2.16 13.40 -14.27
CA PRO A 308 1.93 14.76 -13.80
C PRO A 308 1.90 15.71 -14.99
N GLU A 309 0.99 16.66 -14.96
CA GLU A 309 0.94 17.73 -15.94
C GLU A 309 2.24 18.54 -15.94
N ALA A 310 2.66 18.96 -17.12
CA ALA A 310 3.82 19.82 -17.25
C ALA A 310 3.52 21.18 -16.59
N GLN A 311 4.30 21.54 -15.57
CA GLN A 311 4.16 22.85 -14.92
C GLN A 311 4.54 23.97 -15.90
N LYS A 312 3.80 25.07 -15.88
CA LYS A 312 4.17 26.30 -16.61
C LYS A 312 5.48 26.85 -16.07
N ARG A 313 6.49 26.95 -16.92
CA ARG A 313 7.83 27.38 -16.54
C ARG A 313 8.13 28.73 -17.18
N LEU A 314 8.44 29.71 -16.33
CA LEU A 314 8.72 31.09 -16.71
C LEU A 314 10.21 31.39 -16.54
N TYR A 315 10.88 31.70 -17.64
CA TYR A 315 12.23 32.27 -17.55
C TYR A 315 12.15 33.73 -17.14
N VAL A 316 12.90 34.10 -16.12
CA VAL A 316 13.00 35.45 -15.58
C VAL A 316 14.39 35.99 -15.94
N PRO A 317 14.50 36.95 -16.87
CA PRO A 317 15.81 37.49 -17.26
C PRO A 317 16.62 38.07 -16.08
N ALA A 318 17.94 38.00 -16.19
CA ALA A 318 18.84 38.59 -15.18
C ALA A 318 18.57 40.09 -15.01
N GLY A 319 18.59 40.53 -13.75
CA GLY A 319 18.29 41.92 -13.41
C GLY A 319 16.80 42.25 -13.20
N THR A 320 15.90 41.27 -13.42
CA THR A 320 14.47 41.45 -13.08
C THR A 320 14.28 41.63 -11.59
N VAL A 321 13.41 42.57 -11.19
CA VAL A 321 13.07 42.83 -9.78
C VAL A 321 12.40 41.58 -9.19
N ARG A 322 12.84 41.18 -8.00
CA ARG A 322 12.42 39.95 -7.30
C ARG A 322 10.90 39.78 -7.19
N ASP A 323 10.19 40.86 -6.89
CA ASP A 323 8.75 40.86 -6.63
C ASP A 323 7.94 40.50 -7.89
N GLN A 324 8.42 40.84 -9.09
CA GLN A 324 7.77 40.47 -10.33
C GLN A 324 7.74 38.97 -10.53
N ALA A 325 8.81 38.27 -10.19
CA ALA A 325 8.85 36.81 -10.27
C ALA A 325 8.08 36.15 -9.11
N ALA A 326 7.97 36.79 -7.94
CA ALA A 326 7.23 36.27 -6.80
C ALA A 326 5.74 36.09 -7.12
N HIS A 327 5.13 37.12 -7.73
CA HIS A 327 3.74 37.07 -8.14
C HIS A 327 3.39 35.85 -9.01
N PHE A 328 4.24 35.46 -9.96
CA PHE A 328 4.00 34.29 -10.79
C PHE A 328 4.15 32.97 -10.01
N ARG A 329 5.04 32.90 -9.02
CA ARG A 329 5.11 31.71 -8.13
C ARG A 329 3.84 31.53 -7.32
N ASP A 330 3.26 32.65 -6.83
CA ASP A 330 1.99 32.62 -6.09
C ASP A 330 0.81 32.15 -6.98
N LEU A 331 0.92 32.35 -8.29
CA LEU A 331 0.01 31.82 -9.30
C LEU A 331 0.34 30.39 -9.74
N GLY A 332 1.29 29.71 -9.08
CA GLY A 332 1.65 28.31 -9.36
C GLY A 332 2.63 28.12 -10.53
N TRP A 333 3.30 29.17 -11.01
CA TRP A 333 4.34 29.04 -12.03
C TRP A 333 5.69 28.63 -11.41
N VAL A 334 6.45 27.83 -12.14
CA VAL A 334 7.86 27.61 -11.83
C VAL A 334 8.68 28.71 -12.47
N THR A 335 9.35 29.54 -11.67
CA THR A 335 10.21 30.62 -12.19
C THR A 335 11.67 30.21 -12.17
N ILE A 336 12.37 30.42 -13.28
CA ILE A 336 13.81 30.15 -13.44
C ILE A 336 14.51 31.46 -13.76
N ASN A 337 15.34 31.90 -12.83
CA ASN A 337 16.08 33.14 -12.98
C ASN A 337 17.30 32.96 -13.88
N GLY A 338 17.49 33.84 -14.84
CA GLY A 338 18.73 33.98 -15.56
C GLY A 338 19.85 34.43 -14.62
N LEU A 339 20.98 33.70 -14.66
CA LEU A 339 22.14 34.02 -13.81
C LEU A 339 23.01 35.14 -14.40
N ALA A 340 22.92 35.36 -15.71
CA ALA A 340 23.61 36.42 -16.44
C ALA A 340 22.71 36.93 -17.56
N ALA A 341 23.03 38.09 -18.13
CA ALA A 341 22.38 38.60 -19.34
C ALA A 341 22.61 37.60 -20.51
N ALA A 342 21.55 37.29 -21.25
CA ALA A 342 21.60 36.42 -22.40
C ALA A 342 21.38 37.25 -23.66
N ASP A 343 22.20 36.99 -24.69
CA ASP A 343 22.05 37.64 -26.02
C ASP A 343 20.75 37.25 -26.71
N ASP A 344 20.37 35.99 -26.60
CA ASP A 344 19.07 35.46 -26.99
C ASP A 344 18.32 34.85 -25.81
N VAL A 345 17.45 35.67 -25.23
CA VAL A 345 16.64 35.31 -24.03
C VAL A 345 15.70 34.14 -24.30
N ALA A 346 15.17 34.04 -25.53
CA ALA A 346 14.24 32.95 -25.87
C ALA A 346 14.99 31.62 -26.05
N ALA A 347 16.16 31.64 -26.67
CA ALA A 347 17.01 30.45 -26.80
C ALA A 347 17.45 29.95 -25.40
N GLU A 348 17.85 30.84 -24.51
CA GLU A 348 18.24 30.49 -23.14
C GLU A 348 17.07 29.93 -22.33
N ALA A 349 15.87 30.51 -22.45
CA ALA A 349 14.66 30.00 -21.86
C ALA A 349 14.31 28.59 -22.33
N ARG A 350 14.38 28.32 -23.64
CA ARG A 350 14.19 26.95 -24.20
C ARG A 350 15.23 25.96 -23.69
N ARG A 351 16.51 26.39 -23.62
CA ARG A 351 17.59 25.57 -23.06
C ARG A 351 17.30 25.14 -21.61
N LEU A 352 16.69 26.04 -20.83
CA LEU A 352 16.27 25.81 -19.45
C LEU A 352 14.87 25.16 -19.35
N ARG A 353 14.30 24.70 -20.47
CA ARG A 353 12.98 24.07 -20.54
C ARG A 353 11.87 24.97 -20.01
N CYS A 354 11.95 26.27 -20.22
CA CYS A 354 10.86 27.20 -19.97
C CYS A 354 9.93 27.26 -21.17
N SER A 355 8.63 27.39 -20.92
CA SER A 355 7.60 27.60 -21.93
C SER A 355 7.31 29.08 -22.17
N HIS A 356 7.74 29.94 -21.24
CA HIS A 356 7.48 31.38 -21.26
C HIS A 356 8.70 32.16 -20.81
N VAL A 357 8.75 33.42 -21.24
CA VAL A 357 9.74 34.43 -20.80
C VAL A 357 8.99 35.59 -20.17
N LEU A 358 9.51 36.13 -19.08
CA LEU A 358 8.99 37.34 -18.46
C LEU A 358 9.48 38.55 -19.25
N ARG A 359 8.57 39.27 -19.93
CA ARG A 359 8.84 40.50 -20.65
C ARG A 359 7.86 41.60 -20.26
N ALA A 360 8.35 42.75 -19.93
CA ALA A 360 7.55 43.92 -19.49
C ALA A 360 6.54 43.57 -18.38
N GLY A 361 6.91 42.66 -17.46
CA GLY A 361 6.05 42.23 -16.35
C GLY A 361 4.96 41.18 -16.73
N GLN A 362 4.97 40.66 -17.96
CA GLN A 362 4.00 39.65 -18.43
C GLN A 362 4.71 38.39 -18.97
N PRO A 363 4.10 37.19 -18.80
CA PRO A 363 4.63 35.95 -19.36
C PRO A 363 4.29 35.89 -20.87
N GLU A 364 5.30 35.77 -21.70
CA GLU A 364 5.19 35.62 -23.16
C GLU A 364 5.61 34.20 -23.53
N GLU A 365 4.76 33.48 -24.25
CA GLU A 365 5.04 32.12 -24.73
C GLU A 365 6.14 32.12 -25.79
N ILE A 366 7.03 31.08 -25.84
CA ILE A 366 8.21 31.01 -26.71
C ILE A 366 8.30 29.70 -27.49
#